data_bde8578b1519bb389d880c4c43109888
#
_entry.id   bde8578b1519bb389d880c4c43109888
#
_cell.length_a   1.000
_cell.length_b   1.000
_cell.length_c   1.000
_cell.angle_alpha   90.00
_cell.angle_beta   90.00
_cell.angle_gamma   90.00
#
_symmetry.space_group_name_H-M   'P 1'
#
loop_
_entity.id
_entity.type
_entity.pdbx_description
1 polymer ?
#
loop_
_entity_poly.entity_id
_entity_poly.type
_entity_poly.pdbx_seq_one_letter_code
_entity_poly.pdbx_strand_id
1 'polypeptide(L)'
;MDIPAEMMTVIEEAVRKAAREGAKEVVAEQARKAAGRCDRRLRNTKLLLKNYRMFKKHCTGAVYTDEAGEHDGQEEESALELLDMMLQRNNAITVESIRNSCRRTKIMIRHIDTMLSLYDTYCTQSDNEALKRGFRIIKAMYIDEDAKTVEQIAEQENVSTRQAYRDHDAAVDKISMLMFGVDALELS
;
A
#
# COMPACT_ATOMS: atom_id res chain seq x y z
N MET A 1 -50.22 -8.57 -34.38
CA MET A 1 -50.22 -9.66 -33.39
C MET A 1 -49.97 -9.00 -32.02
N ASP A 2 -51.04 -8.88 -31.24
CA ASP A 2 -50.91 -8.33 -29.88
C ASP A 2 -50.48 -9.44 -28.95
N ILE A 3 -49.42 -9.19 -28.19
CA ILE A 3 -48.90 -10.12 -27.19
C ILE A 3 -49.87 -10.10 -26.00
N PRO A 4 -50.37 -11.26 -25.54
CA PRO A 4 -51.28 -11.31 -24.38
C PRO A 4 -50.66 -10.67 -23.15
N ALA A 5 -51.44 -9.94 -22.36
CA ALA A 5 -50.96 -9.20 -21.17
C ALA A 5 -50.24 -10.11 -20.17
N GLU A 6 -50.69 -11.38 -20.04
CA GLU A 6 -50.02 -12.37 -19.17
C GLU A 6 -48.61 -12.72 -19.64
N MET A 7 -48.34 -12.71 -20.95
CA MET A 7 -47.01 -12.99 -21.48
C MET A 7 -46.07 -11.79 -21.32
N MET A 8 -46.57 -10.57 -21.33
CA MET A 8 -45.82 -9.35 -21.05
C MET A 8 -45.31 -9.33 -19.59
N THR A 9 -46.14 -9.69 -18.63
CA THR A 9 -45.73 -9.74 -17.20
C THR A 9 -44.64 -10.77 -16.95
N VAL A 10 -44.70 -11.93 -17.58
CA VAL A 10 -43.67 -12.98 -17.46
C VAL A 10 -42.33 -12.50 -18.07
N ILE A 11 -42.39 -11.81 -19.21
CA ILE A 11 -41.19 -11.25 -19.86
C ILE A 11 -40.59 -10.15 -18.98
N GLU A 12 -41.38 -9.25 -18.40
CA GLU A 12 -40.90 -8.19 -17.52
C GLU A 12 -40.24 -8.75 -16.24
N GLU A 13 -40.82 -9.78 -15.64
CA GLU A 13 -40.23 -10.45 -14.50
C GLU A 13 -38.89 -11.13 -14.85
N ALA A 14 -38.82 -11.81 -15.98
CA ALA A 14 -37.59 -12.45 -16.44
C ALA A 14 -36.50 -11.43 -16.73
N VAL A 15 -36.83 -10.32 -17.39
CA VAL A 15 -35.86 -9.21 -17.63
C VAL A 15 -35.40 -8.59 -16.34
N ARG A 16 -36.30 -8.34 -15.39
CA ARG A 16 -35.96 -7.78 -14.08
C ARG A 16 -35.06 -8.72 -13.27
N LYS A 17 -35.30 -10.03 -13.34
CA LYS A 17 -34.47 -11.05 -12.69
C LYS A 17 -33.07 -11.09 -13.30
N ALA A 18 -32.97 -11.15 -14.62
CA ALA A 18 -31.69 -11.16 -15.34
C ALA A 18 -30.88 -9.88 -15.08
N ALA A 19 -31.53 -8.71 -15.05
CA ALA A 19 -30.89 -7.44 -14.73
C ALA A 19 -30.32 -7.43 -13.29
N ARG A 20 -31.04 -8.00 -12.30
CA ARG A 20 -30.58 -8.12 -10.92
C ARG A 20 -29.40 -9.08 -10.79
N GLU A 21 -29.43 -10.20 -11.48
CA GLU A 21 -28.34 -11.19 -11.47
C GLU A 21 -27.09 -10.61 -12.14
N GLY A 22 -27.22 -9.97 -13.28
CA GLY A 22 -26.12 -9.28 -13.96
C GLY A 22 -25.50 -8.16 -13.11
N ALA A 23 -26.33 -7.35 -12.43
CA ALA A 23 -25.82 -6.32 -11.53
C ALA A 23 -25.02 -6.92 -10.34
N LYS A 24 -25.50 -8.03 -9.76
CA LYS A 24 -24.77 -8.72 -8.68
C LYS A 24 -23.43 -9.27 -9.15
N GLU A 25 -23.39 -9.82 -10.35
CA GLU A 25 -22.15 -10.37 -10.93
C GLU A 25 -21.10 -9.27 -11.16
N VAL A 26 -21.52 -8.13 -11.71
CA VAL A 26 -20.64 -6.96 -11.93
C VAL A 26 -20.08 -6.44 -10.59
N VAL A 27 -20.92 -6.31 -9.56
CA VAL A 27 -20.48 -5.86 -8.23
C VAL A 27 -19.50 -6.86 -7.62
N ALA A 28 -19.78 -8.17 -7.72
CA ALA A 28 -18.88 -9.20 -7.21
C ALA A 28 -17.52 -9.23 -7.95
N GLU A 29 -17.53 -9.00 -9.27
CA GLU A 29 -16.29 -8.91 -10.05
C GLU A 29 -15.47 -7.66 -9.69
N GLN A 30 -16.13 -6.52 -9.51
CA GLN A 30 -15.46 -5.30 -9.05
C GLN A 30 -14.85 -5.47 -7.66
N ALA A 31 -15.57 -6.11 -6.73
CA ALA A 31 -15.06 -6.41 -5.39
C ALA A 31 -13.83 -7.33 -5.45
N ARG A 32 -13.84 -8.38 -6.28
CA ARG A 32 -12.68 -9.27 -6.48
C ARG A 32 -11.47 -8.52 -7.06
N LYS A 33 -11.71 -7.62 -8.03
CA LYS A 33 -10.63 -6.78 -8.62
C LYS A 33 -10.07 -5.78 -7.60
N ALA A 34 -10.92 -5.22 -6.73
CA ALA A 34 -10.50 -4.32 -5.66
C ALA A 34 -9.65 -5.06 -4.61
N ALA A 35 -10.12 -6.21 -4.12
CA ALA A 35 -9.37 -7.06 -3.19
C ALA A 35 -8.00 -7.45 -3.75
N GLY A 36 -7.93 -7.90 -5.01
CA GLY A 36 -6.66 -8.24 -5.65
C GLY A 36 -5.70 -7.06 -5.85
N ARG A 37 -6.20 -5.81 -5.88
CA ARG A 37 -5.36 -4.61 -5.87
C ARG A 37 -4.83 -4.32 -4.47
N CYS A 38 -5.67 -4.43 -3.44
CA CYS A 38 -5.29 -4.25 -2.05
C CYS A 38 -4.15 -5.21 -1.66
N ASP A 39 -4.27 -6.50 -1.94
CA ASP A 39 -3.25 -7.50 -1.67
C ASP A 39 -1.90 -7.20 -2.33
N ARG A 40 -1.91 -6.69 -3.56
CA ARG A 40 -0.68 -6.32 -4.27
C ARG A 40 0.00 -5.11 -3.64
N ARG A 41 -0.75 -4.09 -3.25
CA ARG A 41 -0.25 -2.88 -2.60
C ARG A 41 0.37 -3.20 -1.25
N LEU A 42 -0.32 -3.98 -0.45
CA LEU A 42 0.18 -4.45 0.84
C LEU A 42 1.48 -5.24 0.70
N ARG A 43 1.55 -6.14 -0.27
CA ARG A 43 2.77 -6.89 -0.58
C ARG A 43 3.91 -5.98 -1.00
N ASN A 44 3.63 -4.98 -1.83
CA ASN A 44 4.61 -3.99 -2.28
C ASN A 44 5.08 -3.11 -1.12
N THR A 45 4.20 -2.69 -0.20
CA THR A 45 4.57 -1.96 1.01
C THR A 45 5.54 -2.77 1.87
N LYS A 46 5.23 -4.03 2.16
CA LYS A 46 6.13 -4.93 2.91
C LYS A 46 7.49 -5.09 2.22
N LEU A 47 7.50 -5.22 0.89
CA LEU A 47 8.72 -5.33 0.10
C LEU A 47 9.56 -4.05 0.15
N LEU A 48 8.93 -2.90 0.03
CA LEU A 48 9.59 -1.58 0.09
C LEU A 48 10.21 -1.35 1.47
N LEU A 49 9.46 -1.58 2.54
CA LEU A 49 9.96 -1.46 3.92
C LEU A 49 11.12 -2.42 4.18
N LYS A 50 11.02 -3.68 3.77
CA LYS A 50 12.07 -4.69 3.94
C LYS A 50 13.40 -4.28 3.28
N ASN A 51 13.33 -3.59 2.15
CA ASN A 51 14.49 -3.16 1.39
C ASN A 51 14.90 -1.69 1.66
N TYR A 52 14.16 -0.97 2.51
CA TYR A 52 14.34 0.45 2.75
C TYR A 52 15.79 0.82 3.12
N ARG A 53 16.39 0.14 4.08
CA ARG A 53 17.78 0.40 4.51
C ARG A 53 18.80 0.21 3.38
N MET A 54 18.61 -0.84 2.58
CA MET A 54 19.49 -1.11 1.44
C MET A 54 19.35 -0.02 0.38
N PHE A 55 18.15 0.41 0.09
CA PHE A 55 17.90 1.50 -0.86
C PHE A 55 18.48 2.82 -0.36
N LYS A 56 18.30 3.13 0.93
CA LYS A 56 18.85 4.35 1.54
C LYS A 56 20.37 4.37 1.46
N LYS A 57 21.05 3.28 1.84
CA LYS A 57 22.52 3.14 1.71
C LYS A 57 22.98 3.29 0.26
N HIS A 58 22.28 2.69 -0.68
CA HIS A 58 22.59 2.78 -2.11
C HIS A 58 22.48 4.21 -2.63
N CYS A 59 21.44 4.95 -2.24
CA CYS A 59 21.26 6.33 -2.64
C CYS A 59 22.23 7.31 -1.99
N THR A 60 22.67 7.05 -0.77
CA THR A 60 23.64 7.89 -0.06
C THR A 60 25.07 7.71 -0.59
N GLY A 61 25.41 6.49 -1.07
CA GLY A 61 26.72 6.19 -1.65
C GLY A 61 26.87 6.54 -3.14
N ALA A 62 25.80 6.82 -3.84
CA ALA A 62 25.83 7.21 -5.23
C ALA A 62 26.14 8.71 -5.35
N VAL A 63 27.39 9.05 -5.66
CA VAL A 63 27.81 10.42 -6.00
C VAL A 63 27.23 10.78 -7.37
N TYR A 64 25.93 11.12 -7.40
CA TYR A 64 25.33 11.82 -8.51
C TYR A 64 25.12 13.26 -8.07
N THR A 65 26.03 14.13 -8.52
CA THR A 65 25.81 15.57 -8.55
C THR A 65 24.78 15.86 -9.62
N ASP A 66 23.49 15.88 -9.23
CA ASP A 66 22.47 16.51 -10.05
C ASP A 66 22.66 18.03 -9.94
N GLU A 67 23.45 18.60 -10.86
CA GLU A 67 23.50 20.03 -11.15
C GLU A 67 22.27 20.49 -11.97
N ALA A 68 21.12 19.86 -11.82
CA ALA A 68 19.88 20.24 -12.47
C ALA A 68 18.83 20.59 -11.44
N GLY A 69 18.56 21.90 -11.38
CA GLY A 69 17.69 22.66 -10.49
C GLY A 69 16.37 22.04 -10.03
N GLU A 70 16.04 22.49 -8.87
CA GLU A 70 14.75 22.51 -8.17
C GLU A 70 13.51 22.38 -9.09
N HIS A 71 12.92 21.17 -9.13
CA HIS A 71 11.55 20.97 -9.56
C HIS A 71 10.84 20.07 -8.54
N ASP A 72 10.44 20.69 -7.42
CA ASP A 72 9.83 20.01 -6.27
C ASP A 72 8.43 19.43 -6.57
N GLY A 73 7.65 20.02 -7.46
CA GLY A 73 6.30 19.57 -7.78
C GLY A 73 6.19 18.45 -8.83
N GLN A 74 7.16 18.34 -9.75
CA GLN A 74 7.16 17.29 -10.78
C GLN A 74 7.69 15.94 -10.25
N GLU A 75 8.43 15.95 -9.13
CA GLU A 75 9.00 14.74 -8.54
C GLU A 75 7.95 13.90 -7.78
N GLU A 76 6.93 14.53 -7.18
CA GLU A 76 5.85 13.81 -6.48
C GLU A 76 4.89 13.11 -7.47
N GLU A 77 4.51 13.78 -8.55
CA GLU A 77 3.73 13.18 -9.63
C GLU A 77 4.47 11.99 -10.26
N SER A 78 5.76 12.15 -10.50
CA SER A 78 6.63 11.09 -11.01
C SER A 78 6.78 9.89 -10.07
N ALA A 79 6.72 10.08 -8.75
CA ALA A 79 6.76 9.00 -7.78
C ALA A 79 5.47 8.17 -7.78
N LEU A 80 4.31 8.83 -7.86
CA LEU A 80 3.00 8.17 -7.96
C LEU A 80 2.83 7.43 -9.29
N GLU A 81 3.24 8.03 -10.42
CA GLU A 81 3.26 7.36 -11.72
C GLU A 81 4.17 6.14 -11.73
N LEU A 82 5.34 6.23 -11.09
CA LEU A 82 6.27 5.12 -10.98
C LEU A 82 5.68 3.98 -10.15
N LEU A 83 5.05 4.29 -9.02
CA LEU A 83 4.38 3.31 -8.17
C LEU A 83 3.19 2.68 -8.89
N ASP A 84 2.42 3.45 -9.65
CA ASP A 84 1.28 2.96 -10.45
C ASP A 84 1.76 2.05 -11.61
N MET A 85 2.83 2.42 -12.29
CA MET A 85 3.45 1.60 -13.34
C MET A 85 3.98 0.27 -12.78
N MET A 86 4.53 0.27 -11.57
CA MET A 86 4.98 -0.92 -10.86
C MET A 86 3.81 -1.83 -10.46
N LEU A 87 2.66 -1.25 -10.12
CA LEU A 87 1.44 -1.97 -9.78
C LEU A 87 0.74 -2.60 -10.99
N GLN A 88 0.82 -1.96 -12.16
CA GLN A 88 0.20 -2.44 -13.39
C GLN A 88 0.97 -3.62 -14.03
N ARG A 89 2.28 -3.72 -13.78
CA ARG A 89 3.06 -4.88 -14.22
C ARG A 89 2.78 -6.04 -13.27
N ASN A 90 2.28 -7.13 -13.80
CA ASN A 90 2.03 -8.40 -13.09
C ASN A 90 3.29 -9.07 -12.50
N ASN A 91 4.45 -8.45 -12.68
CA ASN A 91 5.71 -8.92 -12.13
C ASN A 91 5.94 -8.23 -10.79
N ALA A 92 6.24 -9.02 -9.77
CA ALA A 92 6.80 -8.52 -8.53
C ALA A 92 7.91 -7.52 -8.89
N ILE A 93 7.93 -6.36 -8.19
CA ILE A 93 9.03 -5.42 -8.31
C ILE A 93 10.31 -6.20 -8.05
N THR A 94 11.10 -6.42 -9.08
CA THR A 94 12.42 -7.01 -8.87
C THR A 94 13.26 -5.92 -8.24
N VAL A 95 13.75 -6.18 -7.03
CA VAL A 95 14.68 -5.30 -6.29
C VAL A 95 15.83 -4.83 -7.19
N GLU A 96 16.18 -5.63 -8.17
CA GLU A 96 17.19 -5.38 -9.16
C GLU A 96 16.86 -4.26 -10.16
N SER A 97 15.60 -4.10 -10.56
CA SER A 97 15.19 -2.99 -11.43
C SER A 97 15.22 -1.64 -10.73
N ILE A 98 15.06 -1.63 -9.40
CA ILE A 98 15.22 -0.43 -8.58
C ILE A 98 16.70 -0.09 -8.36
N ARG A 99 17.55 -1.11 -8.20
CA ARG A 99 19.01 -0.95 -8.08
C ARG A 99 19.63 -0.21 -9.27
N ASN A 100 19.18 -0.51 -10.47
CA ASN A 100 19.75 0.02 -11.71
C ASN A 100 19.33 1.46 -12.04
N SER A 101 18.48 2.09 -11.22
CA SER A 101 18.04 3.45 -11.44
C SER A 101 18.12 4.28 -10.14
N CYS A 102 19.30 4.84 -9.88
CA CYS A 102 19.53 5.69 -8.70
C CYS A 102 18.50 6.81 -8.54
N ARG A 103 18.12 7.44 -9.64
CA ARG A 103 17.13 8.53 -9.62
C ARG A 103 15.77 8.04 -9.14
N ARG A 104 15.27 6.94 -9.71
CA ARG A 104 13.98 6.35 -9.34
C ARG A 104 13.99 5.89 -7.88
N THR A 105 15.11 5.32 -7.43
CA THR A 105 15.26 4.89 -6.04
C THR A 105 15.24 6.07 -5.08
N LYS A 106 15.88 7.21 -5.41
CA LYS A 106 15.84 8.44 -4.60
C LYS A 106 14.43 8.99 -4.46
N ILE A 107 13.66 9.06 -5.57
CA ILE A 107 12.26 9.51 -5.56
C ILE A 107 11.42 8.60 -4.66
N MET A 108 11.57 7.28 -4.81
CA MET A 108 10.84 6.32 -3.97
C MET A 108 11.19 6.42 -2.50
N ILE A 109 12.47 6.57 -2.15
CA ILE A 109 12.91 6.74 -0.75
C ILE A 109 12.32 8.02 -0.16
N ARG A 110 12.37 9.14 -0.88
CA ARG A 110 11.78 10.41 -0.44
C ARG A 110 10.29 10.26 -0.17
N HIS A 111 9.56 9.60 -1.08
CA HIS A 111 8.14 9.32 -0.89
C HIS A 111 7.88 8.45 0.35
N ILE A 112 8.65 7.37 0.54
CA ILE A 112 8.55 6.52 1.73
C ILE A 112 8.84 7.32 3.01
N ASP A 113 9.91 8.11 3.03
CA ASP A 113 10.28 8.95 4.17
C ASP A 113 9.17 9.95 4.52
N THR A 114 8.55 10.58 3.51
CA THR A 114 7.41 11.48 3.69
C THR A 114 6.21 10.75 4.30
N MET A 115 5.85 9.58 3.77
CA MET A 115 4.72 8.80 4.29
C MET A 115 4.96 8.27 5.71
N LEU A 116 6.19 7.86 6.01
CA LEU A 116 6.58 7.47 7.37
C LEU A 116 6.51 8.64 8.34
N SER A 117 6.94 9.83 7.94
CA SER A 117 6.85 11.05 8.75
C SER A 117 5.39 11.46 9.01
N LEU A 118 4.53 11.37 8.00
CA LEU A 118 3.08 11.59 8.17
C LEU A 118 2.48 10.59 9.13
N TYR A 119 2.86 9.32 9.04
CA TYR A 119 2.37 8.28 9.94
C TYR A 119 2.85 8.49 11.36
N ASP A 120 4.11 8.91 11.56
CA ASP A 120 4.66 9.27 12.87
C ASP A 120 3.87 10.41 13.51
N THR A 121 3.61 11.48 12.75
CA THR A 121 2.79 12.61 13.19
C THR A 121 1.40 12.15 13.61
N TYR A 122 0.75 11.31 12.79
CA TYR A 122 -0.56 10.75 13.11
C TYR A 122 -0.55 9.89 14.39
N CYS A 123 0.48 9.04 14.56
CA CYS A 123 0.65 8.23 15.76
C CYS A 123 0.87 9.09 17.00
N THR A 124 1.67 10.14 16.90
CA THR A 124 1.99 11.05 18.02
C THR A 124 0.76 11.80 18.50
N GLN A 125 -0.12 12.23 17.59
CA GLN A 125 -1.35 12.95 17.90
C GLN A 125 -2.48 12.04 18.40
N SER A 126 -2.35 10.73 18.23
CA SER A 126 -3.35 9.75 18.67
C SER A 126 -3.11 9.33 20.11
N ASP A 127 -4.19 9.12 20.89
CA ASP A 127 -4.11 8.50 22.23
C ASP A 127 -4.06 6.97 22.18
N ASN A 128 -4.05 6.38 20.98
CA ASN A 128 -4.04 4.93 20.79
C ASN A 128 -2.63 4.35 20.91
N GLU A 129 -2.32 3.70 22.04
CA GLU A 129 -1.03 3.10 22.31
C GLU A 129 -0.68 1.94 21.35
N ALA A 130 -1.67 1.18 20.89
CA ALA A 130 -1.43 0.11 19.90
C ALA A 130 -0.92 0.68 18.56
N LEU A 131 -1.42 1.86 18.17
CA LEU A 131 -1.00 2.55 16.97
C LEU A 131 0.45 3.05 17.09
N LYS A 132 0.79 3.69 18.23
CA LYS A 132 2.15 4.15 18.52
C LYS A 132 3.13 2.98 18.56
N ARG A 133 2.75 1.89 19.21
CA ARG A 133 3.55 0.68 19.27
C ARG A 133 3.76 0.07 17.89
N GLY A 134 2.73 0.01 17.05
CA GLY A 134 2.84 -0.44 15.66
C GLY A 134 3.89 0.34 14.88
N PHE A 135 3.92 1.69 15.03
CA PHE A 135 4.95 2.51 14.39
C PHE A 135 6.35 2.23 14.95
N ARG A 136 6.51 2.09 16.28
CA ARG A 136 7.81 1.73 16.89
C ARG A 136 8.32 0.38 16.37
N ILE A 137 7.41 -0.59 16.17
CA ILE A 137 7.75 -1.89 15.58
C ILE A 137 8.27 -1.71 14.15
N ILE A 138 7.57 -0.96 13.30
CA ILE A 138 8.00 -0.68 11.93
C ILE A 138 9.37 -0.01 11.91
N LYS A 139 9.58 0.98 12.78
CA LYS A 139 10.85 1.71 12.89
C LYS A 139 11.99 0.77 13.27
N ALA A 140 11.83 0.00 14.33
CA ALA A 140 12.88 -0.92 14.82
C ALA A 140 13.16 -2.07 13.83
N MET A 141 12.16 -2.56 13.08
CA MET A 141 12.36 -3.64 12.12
C MET A 141 13.00 -3.19 10.80
N TYR A 142 12.62 -2.02 10.29
CA TYR A 142 12.91 -1.65 8.90
C TYR A 142 13.72 -0.36 8.73
N ILE A 143 13.67 0.57 9.69
CA ILE A 143 14.21 1.92 9.53
C ILE A 143 15.53 2.08 10.31
N ASP A 144 15.53 1.71 11.58
CA ASP A 144 16.71 1.86 12.45
C ASP A 144 17.90 1.04 11.91
N GLU A 145 19.13 1.49 12.18
CA GLU A 145 20.34 0.83 11.69
C GLU A 145 20.45 -0.60 12.20
N ASP A 146 20.13 -0.80 13.48
CA ASP A 146 20.10 -2.12 14.14
C ASP A 146 18.73 -2.76 13.97
N ALA A 147 18.62 -3.67 12.99
CA ALA A 147 17.39 -4.40 12.77
C ALA A 147 17.06 -5.32 13.94
N LYS A 148 15.88 -5.14 14.51
CA LYS A 148 15.36 -6.02 15.55
C LYS A 148 14.35 -7.00 15.00
N THR A 149 14.28 -8.20 15.59
CA THR A 149 13.23 -9.16 15.30
C THR A 149 11.94 -8.80 16.05
N VAL A 150 10.81 -9.34 15.59
CA VAL A 150 9.51 -9.09 16.25
C VAL A 150 9.52 -9.59 17.69
N GLU A 151 10.23 -10.68 17.97
CA GLU A 151 10.38 -11.26 19.31
C GLU A 151 11.12 -10.31 20.26
N GLN A 152 12.22 -9.74 19.80
CA GLN A 152 13.01 -8.76 20.56
C GLN A 152 12.20 -7.49 20.85
N ILE A 153 11.42 -7.05 19.88
CA ILE A 153 10.57 -5.85 20.05
C ILE A 153 9.40 -6.16 20.98
N ALA A 154 8.78 -7.34 20.88
CA ALA A 154 7.71 -7.76 21.76
C ALA A 154 8.16 -7.78 23.23
N GLU A 155 9.38 -8.23 23.48
CA GLU A 155 10.00 -8.23 24.81
C GLU A 155 10.24 -6.80 25.31
N GLN A 156 10.77 -5.89 24.48
CA GLN A 156 10.99 -4.49 24.80
C GLN A 156 9.69 -3.70 25.07
N GLU A 157 8.64 -3.98 24.29
CA GLU A 157 7.33 -3.34 24.42
C GLU A 157 6.44 -4.03 25.50
N ASN A 158 6.95 -5.10 26.12
CA ASN A 158 6.26 -5.87 27.15
C ASN A 158 4.88 -6.41 26.71
N VAL A 159 4.83 -6.90 25.45
CA VAL A 159 3.64 -7.51 24.85
C VAL A 159 3.93 -8.91 24.32
N SER A 160 2.88 -9.68 24.07
CA SER A 160 3.05 -10.98 23.43
C SER A 160 3.52 -10.82 21.97
N THR A 161 4.30 -11.78 21.47
CA THR A 161 4.72 -11.82 20.06
C THR A 161 3.52 -11.77 19.12
N ARG A 162 2.43 -12.44 19.47
CA ARG A 162 1.17 -12.39 18.69
C ARG A 162 0.61 -10.97 18.60
N GLN A 163 0.65 -10.21 19.70
CA GLN A 163 0.21 -8.83 19.73
C GLN A 163 1.13 -7.94 18.87
N ALA A 164 2.45 -8.13 18.98
CA ALA A 164 3.41 -7.40 18.16
C ALA A 164 3.20 -7.62 16.65
N TYR A 165 2.91 -8.86 16.22
CA TYR A 165 2.56 -9.14 14.82
C TYR A 165 1.27 -8.44 14.38
N ARG A 166 0.24 -8.41 15.24
CA ARG A 166 -1.02 -7.70 14.93
C ARG A 166 -0.80 -6.21 14.77
N ASP A 167 -0.03 -5.62 15.67
CA ASP A 167 0.28 -4.18 15.63
C ASP A 167 1.17 -3.83 14.42
N HIS A 168 2.12 -4.71 14.09
CA HIS A 168 2.92 -4.61 12.87
C HIS A 168 2.04 -4.62 11.62
N ASP A 169 1.17 -5.61 11.46
CA ASP A 169 0.33 -5.73 10.27
C ASP A 169 -0.62 -4.55 10.15
N ALA A 170 -1.24 -4.11 11.25
CA ALA A 170 -2.08 -2.91 11.27
C ALA A 170 -1.30 -1.64 10.88
N ALA A 171 -0.04 -1.52 11.30
CA ALA A 171 0.82 -0.40 10.92
C ALA A 171 1.18 -0.45 9.42
N VAL A 172 1.52 -1.64 8.89
CA VAL A 172 1.79 -1.81 7.46
C VAL A 172 0.57 -1.46 6.61
N ASP A 173 -0.64 -1.84 7.04
CA ASP A 173 -1.89 -1.48 6.35
C ASP A 173 -2.06 0.04 6.29
N LYS A 174 -1.84 0.75 7.40
CA LYS A 174 -1.92 2.22 7.43
C LYS A 174 -0.87 2.89 6.53
N ILE A 175 0.36 2.41 6.56
CA ILE A 175 1.43 2.91 5.68
C ILE A 175 1.09 2.62 4.22
N SER A 176 0.52 1.45 3.91
CA SER A 176 0.07 1.13 2.55
C SER A 176 -1.00 2.10 2.05
N MET A 177 -1.95 2.49 2.91
CA MET A 177 -2.96 3.51 2.59
C MET A 177 -2.32 4.86 2.30
N LEU A 178 -1.33 5.28 3.11
CA LEU A 178 -0.61 6.52 2.88
C LEU A 178 0.19 6.50 1.58
N MET A 179 0.86 5.39 1.27
CA MET A 179 1.69 5.25 0.06
C MET A 179 0.88 5.21 -1.24
N PHE A 180 -0.31 4.59 -1.21
CA PHE A 180 -1.09 4.28 -2.42
C PHE A 180 -2.47 4.94 -2.46
N GLY A 181 -2.80 5.77 -1.46
CA GLY A 181 -4.06 6.50 -1.39
C GLY A 181 -5.28 5.66 -0.98
N VAL A 182 -6.45 6.27 -1.09
CA VAL A 182 -7.75 5.73 -0.62
C VAL A 182 -8.15 4.42 -1.31
N ASP A 183 -7.63 4.15 -2.49
CA ASP A 183 -7.88 2.88 -3.21
C ASP A 183 -7.29 1.64 -2.50
N ALA A 184 -6.52 1.83 -1.41
CA ALA A 184 -6.07 0.75 -0.55
C ALA A 184 -7.12 0.37 0.51
N LEU A 185 -8.20 1.14 0.64
CA LEU A 185 -9.31 0.81 1.53
C LEU A 185 -10.23 -0.22 0.85
N GLU A 186 -10.43 -1.36 1.50
CA GLU A 186 -11.62 -2.14 1.24
C GLU A 186 -12.82 -1.31 1.73
N LEU A 187 -13.65 -0.90 0.80
CA LEU A 187 -14.99 -0.38 1.14
C LEU A 187 -15.78 -1.57 1.67
N SER A 188 -15.79 -1.70 3.00
CA SER A 188 -16.61 -2.67 3.74
C SER A 188 -18.09 -2.32 3.60
#